data_a413ca071837104225ee9183fc3c4e73
#
_entry.id   a413ca071837104225ee9183fc3c4e73
#
_cell.length_a   1.000
_cell.length_b   1.000
_cell.length_c   1.000
_cell.angle_alpha   90.00
_cell.angle_beta   90.00
_cell.angle_gamma   90.00
#
_symmetry.space_group_name_H-M   'P 1'
#
loop_
_entity.id
_entity.type
_entity.pdbx_description
1 polymer ?
#
loop_
_entity_poly.entity_id
_entity_poly.type
_entity_poly.pdbx_seq_one_letter_code
_entity_poly.pdbx_strand_id
1 'polypeptide(L)'
;MTLRAAITILSISLLTLVFALVTGAGALACAVDADGDGVCDDPGPNADNCTAVANADQRDDDQDGYGNECDADVNQDCAAGSLDLAAITSQSGAGASNDWNGDPAIAAYDINCDDLVGAPDASIAFSAFGTPPGPSARTCADCNAIPLSGICP
;
A
#
# COMPACT_ATOMS: atom_id res chain seq x y z
N MET A 1 -38.28 44.89 -19.90
CA MET A 1 -37.71 43.55 -19.81
C MET A 1 -38.84 42.54 -19.96
N THR A 2 -38.79 41.71 -20.97
CA THR A 2 -39.90 40.79 -21.26
C THR A 2 -39.79 39.56 -20.35
N LEU A 3 -40.93 38.95 -19.99
CA LEU A 3 -41.02 37.77 -19.13
C LEU A 3 -40.08 36.63 -19.56
N ARG A 4 -39.79 36.52 -20.84
CA ARG A 4 -38.87 35.54 -21.41
C ARG A 4 -37.42 35.72 -20.94
N ALA A 5 -36.93 36.94 -20.77
CA ALA A 5 -35.56 37.23 -20.29
C ALA A 5 -35.41 36.87 -18.81
N ALA A 6 -36.44 37.07 -18.01
CA ALA A 6 -36.44 36.68 -16.58
C ALA A 6 -36.43 35.15 -16.38
N ILE A 7 -37.15 34.40 -17.22
CA ILE A 7 -37.18 32.92 -17.14
C ILE A 7 -35.83 32.32 -17.56
N THR A 8 -35.15 32.92 -18.57
CA THR A 8 -33.85 32.42 -19.01
C THR A 8 -32.77 32.64 -17.96
N ILE A 9 -32.76 33.77 -17.27
CA ILE A 9 -31.81 34.07 -16.20
C ILE A 9 -32.04 33.15 -15.00
N LEU A 10 -33.29 32.84 -14.66
CA LEU A 10 -33.62 31.95 -13.55
C LEU A 10 -33.21 30.51 -13.80
N SER A 11 -33.36 30.04 -15.07
CA SER A 11 -32.97 28.67 -15.45
C SER A 11 -31.44 28.49 -15.47
N ILE A 12 -30.67 29.50 -15.85
CA ILE A 12 -29.19 29.45 -15.84
C ILE A 12 -28.66 29.43 -14.39
N SER A 13 -29.27 30.24 -13.51
CA SER A 13 -28.90 30.27 -12.08
C SER A 13 -29.20 28.94 -11.37
N LEU A 14 -30.30 28.27 -11.73
CA LEU A 14 -30.66 26.97 -11.15
C LEU A 14 -29.73 25.85 -11.66
N LEU A 15 -29.33 25.90 -12.95
CA LEU A 15 -28.43 24.92 -13.55
C LEU A 15 -27.00 25.03 -12.97
N THR A 16 -26.52 26.25 -12.72
CA THR A 16 -25.20 26.44 -12.08
C THR A 16 -25.20 26.02 -10.62
N LEU A 17 -26.29 26.17 -9.90
CA LEU A 17 -26.43 25.71 -8.51
C LEU A 17 -26.46 24.18 -8.40
N VAL A 18 -27.12 23.50 -9.34
CA VAL A 18 -27.15 22.03 -9.36
C VAL A 18 -25.78 21.45 -9.74
N PHE A 19 -25.02 22.12 -10.66
CA PHE A 19 -23.67 21.66 -11.01
C PHE A 19 -22.66 21.81 -9.89
N ALA A 20 -22.83 22.84 -9.03
CA ALA A 20 -21.96 23.02 -7.85
C ALA A 20 -22.22 21.98 -6.73
N LEU A 21 -23.40 21.35 -6.69
CA LEU A 21 -23.73 20.30 -5.70
C LEU A 21 -23.21 18.91 -6.10
N VAL A 22 -22.87 18.67 -7.37
CA VAL A 22 -22.44 17.36 -7.85
C VAL A 22 -20.90 17.19 -7.80
N THR A 23 -20.14 18.28 -7.65
CA THR A 23 -18.68 18.23 -7.53
C THR A 23 -18.16 18.08 -6.11
N GLY A 24 -19.05 17.90 -5.15
CA GLY A 24 -18.72 17.70 -3.73
C GLY A 24 -18.66 16.23 -3.31
N ALA A 25 -18.09 15.35 -4.12
CA ALA A 25 -17.48 14.15 -3.57
C ALA A 25 -16.16 14.61 -2.95
N GLY A 26 -16.23 15.16 -1.75
CA GLY A 26 -15.06 15.35 -0.92
C GLY A 26 -14.41 13.99 -0.76
N ALA A 27 -13.22 13.79 -1.30
CA ALA A 27 -12.35 12.77 -0.80
C ALA A 27 -12.36 12.97 0.73
N LEU A 28 -12.73 11.96 1.50
CA LEU A 28 -12.59 11.99 2.94
C LEU A 28 -11.10 12.25 3.16
N ALA A 29 -10.77 13.47 3.61
CA ALA A 29 -9.39 13.77 3.93
C ALA A 29 -8.96 12.78 5.01
N CYS A 30 -7.82 12.13 4.82
CA CYS A 30 -7.21 11.32 5.85
C CYS A 30 -7.15 12.10 7.15
N ALA A 31 -7.54 11.48 8.25
CA ALA A 31 -7.36 12.08 9.57
C ALA A 31 -5.89 12.00 9.98
N VAL A 32 -5.22 10.92 9.61
CA VAL A 32 -3.78 10.68 9.81
C VAL A 32 -3.21 10.06 8.54
N ASP A 33 -2.04 10.54 8.11
CA ASP A 33 -1.19 10.05 7.03
C ASP A 33 0.23 10.46 7.45
N ALA A 34 0.92 9.56 8.16
CA ALA A 34 2.11 9.91 8.91
C ALA A 34 3.36 10.05 8.03
N ASP A 35 3.43 9.29 6.95
CA ASP A 35 4.55 9.29 6.01
C ASP A 35 4.29 10.14 4.75
N GLY A 36 3.03 10.53 4.52
CA GLY A 36 2.64 11.50 3.48
C GLY A 36 2.49 10.89 2.09
N ASP A 37 2.22 9.61 1.98
CA ASP A 37 2.07 8.91 0.70
C ASP A 37 0.67 9.02 0.08
N GLY A 38 -0.30 9.54 0.85
CA GLY A 38 -1.69 9.75 0.43
C GLY A 38 -2.62 8.60 0.79
N VAL A 39 -2.14 7.57 1.48
CA VAL A 39 -2.95 6.49 2.06
C VAL A 39 -3.18 6.76 3.54
N CYS A 40 -4.34 6.40 4.05
CA CYS A 40 -4.74 6.78 5.40
C CYS A 40 -4.32 5.74 6.44
N ASP A 41 -3.79 6.21 7.58
CA ASP A 41 -3.48 5.38 8.76
C ASP A 41 -4.72 5.05 9.60
N ASP A 42 -5.92 5.51 9.21
CA ASP A 42 -7.14 5.18 9.93
C ASP A 42 -7.42 3.68 9.86
N PRO A 43 -7.54 2.96 10.99
CA PRO A 43 -7.62 1.50 11.00
C PRO A 43 -8.76 0.96 10.12
N GLY A 44 -8.44 0.03 9.22
CA GLY A 44 -9.41 -0.54 8.29
C GLY A 44 -8.81 -1.60 7.37
N PRO A 45 -9.64 -2.26 6.55
CA PRO A 45 -9.15 -3.28 5.62
C PRO A 45 -8.32 -2.69 4.45
N ASN A 46 -8.52 -1.42 4.13
CA ASN A 46 -7.81 -0.69 3.08
C ASN A 46 -6.98 0.47 3.66
N ALA A 47 -6.62 0.38 4.93
CA ALA A 47 -5.74 1.34 5.57
C ALA A 47 -4.30 1.15 5.08
N ASP A 48 -3.44 2.13 5.37
CA ASP A 48 -2.03 2.07 5.02
C ASP A 48 -1.36 0.81 5.61
N ASN A 49 -0.67 0.07 4.75
CA ASN A 49 0.03 -1.15 5.13
C ASN A 49 1.48 -0.92 5.57
N CYS A 50 1.97 0.34 5.47
CA CYS A 50 3.30 0.75 5.93
C CYS A 50 3.29 2.16 6.55
N THR A 51 2.57 2.43 7.61
CA THR A 51 2.29 3.77 8.17
C THR A 51 3.51 4.64 8.51
N ALA A 52 4.72 4.15 8.34
CA ALA A 52 5.96 4.87 8.60
C ALA A 52 6.92 4.89 7.39
N VAL A 53 6.53 4.29 6.27
CA VAL A 53 7.33 4.19 5.04
C VAL A 53 6.41 4.46 3.87
N ALA A 54 6.60 5.59 3.19
CA ALA A 54 5.75 6.02 2.09
C ALA A 54 5.75 4.99 0.94
N ASN A 55 4.60 4.38 0.69
CA ASN A 55 4.39 3.33 -0.30
C ASN A 55 3.01 3.42 -0.96
N ALA A 56 2.74 4.50 -1.66
CA ALA A 56 1.42 4.84 -2.23
C ALA A 56 0.79 3.77 -3.13
N ASP A 57 1.54 2.82 -3.64
CA ASP A 57 1.04 1.66 -4.39
C ASP A 57 0.52 0.53 -3.49
N GLN A 58 0.85 0.58 -2.20
CA GLN A 58 0.36 -0.36 -1.18
C GLN A 58 0.64 -1.82 -1.52
N ARG A 59 1.80 -2.07 -2.14
CA ARG A 59 2.22 -3.41 -2.53
C ARG A 59 2.37 -4.31 -1.30
N ASP A 60 1.78 -5.49 -1.37
CA ASP A 60 1.72 -6.52 -0.32
C ASP A 60 1.59 -7.86 -1.03
N ASP A 61 2.73 -8.43 -1.44
CA ASP A 61 2.76 -9.56 -2.37
C ASP A 61 2.46 -10.90 -1.69
N ASP A 62 2.68 -11.04 -0.40
CA ASP A 62 2.32 -12.24 0.36
C ASP A 62 0.97 -12.13 1.10
N GLN A 63 0.36 -10.93 1.09
CA GLN A 63 -0.98 -10.65 1.57
C GLN A 63 -1.15 -10.90 3.09
N ASP A 64 -0.13 -10.57 3.86
CA ASP A 64 -0.17 -10.67 5.32
C ASP A 64 -0.64 -9.36 5.98
N GLY A 65 -0.73 -8.27 5.21
CA GLY A 65 -1.22 -6.96 5.63
C GLY A 65 -0.15 -5.98 6.02
N TYR A 66 1.11 -6.35 5.89
CA TYR A 66 2.24 -5.43 5.88
C TYR A 66 2.70 -5.23 4.45
N GLY A 67 3.06 -4.00 4.09
CA GLY A 67 3.55 -3.71 2.75
C GLY A 67 5.00 -4.17 2.57
N ASN A 68 5.38 -4.57 1.36
CA ASN A 68 6.73 -5.03 1.07
C ASN A 68 7.82 -4.08 1.61
N GLU A 69 7.62 -2.76 1.49
CA GLU A 69 8.63 -1.74 1.86
C GLU A 69 8.87 -1.60 3.36
N CYS A 70 7.98 -2.13 4.19
CA CYS A 70 8.13 -2.19 5.64
C CYS A 70 8.13 -3.62 6.19
N ASP A 71 8.13 -4.63 5.32
CA ASP A 71 8.19 -6.04 5.70
C ASP A 71 9.47 -6.72 5.21
N ALA A 72 10.32 -7.05 6.13
CA ALA A 72 11.51 -7.85 5.91
C ALA A 72 11.42 -9.25 6.59
N ASP A 73 10.24 -9.58 7.14
CA ASP A 73 9.93 -10.88 7.76
C ASP A 73 9.29 -11.82 6.73
N VAL A 74 10.05 -12.20 5.72
CA VAL A 74 9.55 -13.00 4.60
C VAL A 74 9.27 -14.46 4.93
N ASN A 75 9.65 -14.91 6.14
CA ASN A 75 9.37 -16.26 6.61
C ASN A 75 8.18 -16.32 7.57
N GLN A 76 7.59 -15.16 7.93
CA GLN A 76 6.42 -15.02 8.80
C GLN A 76 6.63 -15.55 10.23
N ASP A 77 7.81 -15.30 10.82
CA ASP A 77 8.10 -15.64 12.20
C ASP A 77 8.00 -14.44 13.16
N CYS A 78 7.51 -13.30 12.67
CA CYS A 78 7.31 -12.02 13.34
C CYS A 78 8.61 -11.27 13.68
N ALA A 79 9.68 -11.55 12.98
CA ALA A 79 10.92 -10.79 13.15
C ALA A 79 11.87 -10.95 11.96
N ALA A 80 12.24 -9.87 11.32
CA ALA A 80 13.31 -9.90 10.34
C ALA A 80 14.60 -10.49 10.93
N GLY A 81 15.15 -11.53 10.32
CA GLY A 81 16.30 -12.25 10.86
C GLY A 81 17.21 -12.88 9.82
N SER A 82 18.04 -13.81 10.26
CA SER A 82 18.99 -14.46 9.36
C SER A 82 18.35 -15.42 8.36
N LEU A 83 17.17 -15.94 8.65
CA LEU A 83 16.44 -16.82 7.74
C LEU A 83 15.81 -16.00 6.62
N ASP A 84 15.27 -14.82 6.93
CA ASP A 84 14.72 -13.87 5.96
C ASP A 84 15.80 -13.37 5.01
N LEU A 85 16.92 -12.93 5.56
CA LEU A 85 18.06 -12.51 4.76
C LEU A 85 18.58 -13.65 3.86
N ALA A 86 18.60 -14.88 4.35
CA ALA A 86 18.98 -16.03 3.55
C ALA A 86 17.96 -16.32 2.45
N ALA A 87 16.66 -16.20 2.74
CA ALA A 87 15.59 -16.36 1.76
C ALA A 87 15.71 -15.31 0.63
N ILE A 88 15.78 -14.03 0.98
CA ILE A 88 15.95 -12.92 0.04
C ILE A 88 17.21 -13.10 -0.82
N THR A 89 18.36 -13.38 -0.20
CA THR A 89 19.61 -13.56 -0.95
C THR A 89 19.60 -14.79 -1.86
N SER A 90 18.83 -15.83 -1.52
CA SER A 90 18.66 -17.02 -2.36
C SER A 90 17.92 -16.72 -3.67
N GLN A 91 17.12 -15.67 -3.71
CA GLN A 91 16.34 -15.20 -4.86
C GLN A 91 17.03 -14.07 -5.62
N SER A 92 18.28 -13.72 -5.28
CA SER A 92 19.03 -12.66 -5.96
C SER A 92 19.04 -12.83 -7.48
N GLY A 93 18.58 -11.80 -8.19
CA GLY A 93 18.43 -11.78 -9.64
C GLY A 93 17.05 -12.17 -10.14
N ALA A 94 16.14 -12.59 -9.27
CA ALA A 94 14.75 -12.78 -9.63
C ALA A 94 14.10 -11.42 -9.95
N GLY A 95 13.16 -11.40 -10.90
CA GLY A 95 12.46 -10.18 -11.29
C GLY A 95 13.14 -9.32 -12.37
N ALA A 96 14.40 -9.55 -12.70
CA ALA A 96 15.16 -8.76 -13.69
C ALA A 96 14.52 -8.63 -15.08
N SER A 97 13.49 -9.41 -15.36
CA SER A 97 12.69 -9.37 -16.60
C SER A 97 11.19 -9.20 -16.33
N ASN A 98 10.79 -8.69 -15.15
CA ASN A 98 9.42 -8.73 -14.64
C ASN A 98 8.86 -10.16 -14.62
N ASP A 99 9.73 -11.14 -14.48
CA ASP A 99 9.40 -12.55 -14.51
C ASP A 99 9.60 -13.16 -13.12
N TRP A 100 8.64 -12.87 -12.23
CA TRP A 100 8.50 -13.59 -10.96
C TRP A 100 8.17 -15.08 -11.21
N ASN A 101 8.26 -15.55 -12.48
CA ASN A 101 7.76 -16.84 -12.94
C ASN A 101 6.29 -17.09 -12.57
N GLY A 102 5.53 -16.01 -12.35
CA GLY A 102 4.16 -16.07 -11.86
C GLY A 102 4.03 -16.49 -10.40
N ASP A 103 5.13 -16.48 -9.65
CA ASP A 103 5.15 -16.82 -8.23
C ASP A 103 5.15 -15.54 -7.38
N PRO A 104 4.01 -15.14 -6.80
CA PRO A 104 3.92 -13.97 -5.95
C PRO A 104 4.76 -14.10 -4.67
N ALA A 105 5.06 -15.33 -4.23
CA ALA A 105 5.94 -15.54 -3.08
C ALA A 105 7.39 -15.09 -3.35
N ILE A 106 7.82 -15.02 -4.62
CA ILE A 106 9.13 -14.45 -4.98
C ILE A 106 9.05 -12.93 -4.96
N ALA A 107 7.92 -12.35 -5.35
CA ALA A 107 7.70 -10.91 -5.36
C ALA A 107 7.80 -10.29 -3.96
N ALA A 108 7.38 -11.01 -2.92
CA ALA A 108 7.52 -10.57 -1.53
C ALA A 108 8.98 -10.38 -1.06
N TYR A 109 9.97 -10.89 -1.78
CA TYR A 109 11.39 -10.67 -1.49
C TYR A 109 11.95 -9.37 -2.10
N ASP A 110 11.20 -8.73 -2.99
CA ASP A 110 11.49 -7.40 -3.54
C ASP A 110 10.96 -6.33 -2.56
N ILE A 111 11.74 -6.09 -1.49
CA ILE A 111 11.34 -5.23 -0.40
C ILE A 111 11.30 -3.76 -0.82
N ASN A 112 12.18 -3.34 -1.72
CA ASN A 112 12.25 -1.95 -2.18
C ASN A 112 11.36 -1.64 -3.39
N CYS A 113 10.60 -2.63 -3.87
CA CYS A 113 9.67 -2.51 -4.99
C CYS A 113 10.30 -1.98 -6.30
N ASP A 114 11.57 -2.34 -6.56
CA ASP A 114 12.28 -1.96 -7.80
C ASP A 114 12.18 -3.01 -8.93
N ASP A 115 11.34 -4.02 -8.74
CA ASP A 115 11.14 -5.17 -9.63
C ASP A 115 12.35 -6.10 -9.75
N LEU A 116 13.26 -6.09 -8.78
CA LEU A 116 14.45 -6.94 -8.77
C LEU A 116 14.87 -7.34 -7.35
N VAL A 117 14.80 -8.60 -7.00
CA VAL A 117 15.39 -9.08 -5.73
C VAL A 117 16.92 -9.01 -5.81
N GLY A 118 17.54 -8.24 -4.92
CA GLY A 118 18.97 -7.99 -5.00
C GLY A 118 19.64 -7.51 -3.72
N ALA A 119 20.79 -6.88 -3.88
CA ALA A 119 21.54 -6.34 -2.76
C ALA A 119 20.82 -5.19 -2.01
N PRO A 120 20.01 -4.33 -2.66
CA PRO A 120 19.21 -3.34 -1.92
C PRO A 120 18.25 -3.99 -0.93
N ASP A 121 17.49 -5.03 -1.35
CA ASP A 121 16.54 -5.75 -0.50
C ASP A 121 17.23 -6.43 0.67
N ALA A 122 18.34 -7.11 0.41
CA ALA A 122 19.16 -7.70 1.44
C ALA A 122 19.69 -6.66 2.44
N SER A 123 19.99 -5.44 2.00
CA SER A 123 20.41 -4.35 2.87
C SER A 123 19.28 -3.85 3.77
N ILE A 124 18.06 -3.75 3.24
CA ILE A 124 16.87 -3.38 4.01
C ILE A 124 16.61 -4.45 5.07
N ALA A 125 16.55 -5.72 4.67
CA ALA A 125 16.36 -6.83 5.60
C ALA A 125 17.44 -6.86 6.69
N PHE A 126 18.69 -6.62 6.34
CA PHE A 126 19.77 -6.54 7.33
C PHE A 126 19.59 -5.36 8.31
N SER A 127 19.09 -4.24 7.82
CA SER A 127 18.82 -3.05 8.66
C SER A 127 17.65 -3.27 9.62
N ALA A 128 16.71 -4.12 9.24
CA ALA A 128 15.52 -4.48 10.02
C ALA A 128 15.76 -5.62 11.03
N PHE A 129 16.98 -6.15 11.14
CA PHE A 129 17.27 -7.31 11.99
C PHE A 129 16.74 -7.16 13.43
N GLY A 130 15.93 -8.11 13.86
CA GLY A 130 15.34 -8.19 15.19
C GLY A 130 14.12 -7.28 15.37
N THR A 131 13.62 -6.66 14.30
CA THR A 131 12.36 -5.90 14.33
C THR A 131 11.23 -6.70 13.70
N PRO A 132 9.99 -6.52 14.20
CA PRO A 132 8.80 -7.05 13.51
C PRO A 132 8.53 -6.27 12.21
N PRO A 133 7.69 -6.82 11.29
CA PRO A 133 7.19 -6.06 10.14
C PRO A 133 6.33 -4.86 10.56
N GLY A 134 6.12 -3.93 9.64
CA GLY A 134 5.28 -2.75 9.82
C GLY A 134 5.97 -1.54 10.45
N PRO A 135 5.22 -0.62 11.03
CA PRO A 135 3.80 -0.73 11.42
C PRO A 135 2.79 -0.67 10.26
N SER A 136 1.65 -1.33 10.41
CA SER A 136 0.52 -1.32 9.50
C SER A 136 -0.77 -0.89 10.21
N ALA A 137 -1.61 -0.11 9.52
CA ALA A 137 -2.95 0.26 10.00
C ALA A 137 -4.04 -0.72 9.52
N ARG A 138 -3.70 -1.71 8.70
CA ARG A 138 -4.64 -2.74 8.29
C ARG A 138 -5.07 -3.61 9.48
N THR A 139 -6.38 -3.78 9.63
CA THR A 139 -6.95 -4.58 10.75
C THR A 139 -6.79 -6.08 10.56
N CYS A 140 -6.35 -6.50 9.39
CA CYS A 140 -6.06 -7.89 9.02
C CYS A 140 -4.58 -8.24 9.15
N ALA A 141 -3.67 -7.27 9.36
CA ALA A 141 -2.24 -7.52 9.42
C ALA A 141 -1.87 -8.52 10.52
N ASP A 142 -1.17 -9.59 10.15
CA ASP A 142 -0.75 -10.67 11.04
C ASP A 142 0.58 -11.26 10.56
N CYS A 143 1.64 -10.98 11.28
CA CYS A 143 2.99 -11.47 10.97
C CYS A 143 3.16 -13.01 11.04
N ASN A 144 2.18 -13.73 11.57
CA ASN A 144 2.15 -15.19 11.52
C ASN A 144 1.19 -15.72 10.44
N ALA A 145 0.72 -14.84 9.54
CA ALA A 145 -0.14 -15.25 8.45
C ALA A 145 0.58 -16.28 7.57
N ILE A 146 -0.16 -17.27 7.10
CA ILE A 146 0.37 -18.15 6.06
C ILE A 146 0.44 -17.32 4.77
N PRO A 147 1.61 -17.13 4.13
CA PRO A 147 1.73 -16.35 2.91
C PRO A 147 0.67 -16.75 1.88
N LEU A 148 0.09 -15.74 1.21
CA LEU A 148 -0.98 -15.93 0.21
C LEU A 148 -2.26 -16.58 0.75
N SER A 149 -2.49 -16.51 2.06
CA SER A 149 -3.75 -17.01 2.66
C SER A 149 -4.96 -16.14 2.33
N GLY A 150 -4.74 -14.94 1.75
CA GLY A 150 -5.79 -13.96 1.46
C GLY A 150 -6.41 -13.36 2.73
N ILE A 151 -5.67 -13.31 3.82
CA ILE A 151 -6.12 -12.69 5.08
C ILE A 151 -6.29 -11.19 4.89
N CYS A 152 -5.37 -10.58 4.13
CA CYS A 152 -5.43 -9.18 3.74
C CYS A 152 -5.50 -9.08 2.20
N PRO A 153 -6.69 -9.03 1.62
CA PRO A 153 -6.83 -8.91 0.16
C PRO A 153 -6.49 -7.50 -0.36
#